data_c4c50f84f9949183d05f6cac80e8ac65
#
_entry.id   c4c50f84f9949183d05f6cac80e8ac65
#
_cell.length_a   1.000
_cell.length_b   1.000
_cell.length_c   1.000
_cell.angle_alpha   90.00
_cell.angle_beta   90.00
_cell.angle_gamma   90.00
#
_symmetry.space_group_name_H-M   'P 1'
#
loop_
_entity.id
_entity.type
_entity.pdbx_description
1 polymer ?
#
loop_
_entity_poly.entity_id
_entity_poly.type
_entity_poly.pdbx_seq_one_letter_code
_entity_poly.pdbx_strand_id
1 'polypeptide(L)'
;VDILKVKNLKKVYGKKVTFNALDNINFTIEKGEFVGIMGPSGSGKTTLLNMISTVDKPTSGEITIKGKNPLKLRGDKLALFRRRELGFVFQDFNLLDTVTIGENIVLPLTLDGVPVKEQDEKLDKVSKILGIEDLLNKRTFEVSGGQAQRTAIARALIHDPSILLADEPTGNLDSKSSKTVMELFEKVNKEEKVTTMLVTHDPLAASYCSRILFIKDGYIYNEIYKGESREQFYQEIIDVLALLGGTN
;
A
#
# COMPACT_ATOMS: atom_id res chain seq x y z
N VAL A 1 0.05 9.61 -16.67
CA VAL A 1 0.22 10.72 -15.68
C VAL A 1 0.81 10.13 -14.40
N ASP A 2 1.99 10.63 -14.00
CA ASP A 2 2.68 10.19 -12.80
C ASP A 2 1.86 10.55 -11.53
N ILE A 3 1.49 9.55 -10.75
CA ILE A 3 0.86 9.73 -9.43
C ILE A 3 1.93 9.83 -8.35
N LEU A 4 2.89 8.92 -8.36
CA LEU A 4 4.05 8.94 -7.46
C LEU A 4 5.33 9.11 -8.28
N LYS A 5 6.20 10.01 -7.83
CA LYS A 5 7.54 10.18 -8.37
C LYS A 5 8.54 10.27 -7.25
N VAL A 6 9.52 9.41 -7.28
CA VAL A 6 10.63 9.35 -6.34
C VAL A 6 11.93 9.64 -7.10
N LYS A 7 12.72 10.60 -6.61
CA LYS A 7 13.96 11.02 -7.25
C LYS A 7 15.11 11.09 -6.25
N ASN A 8 16.19 10.38 -6.55
CA ASN A 8 17.45 10.37 -5.81
C ASN A 8 17.22 10.22 -4.29
N LEU A 9 16.22 9.38 -3.94
CA LEU A 9 15.81 9.22 -2.55
C LEU A 9 16.90 8.47 -1.76
N LYS A 10 17.30 9.08 -0.65
CA LYS A 10 18.32 8.54 0.27
C LYS A 10 17.81 8.59 1.69
N LYS A 11 18.07 7.51 2.44
CA LYS A 11 17.82 7.45 3.88
C LYS A 11 19.00 6.83 4.60
N VAL A 12 19.54 7.60 5.52
CA VAL A 12 20.62 7.18 6.41
C VAL A 12 20.14 7.27 7.85
N TYR A 13 20.26 6.19 8.59
CA TYR A 13 20.01 6.14 10.04
C TYR A 13 21.32 6.16 10.83
N GLY A 14 21.27 6.62 12.07
CA GLY A 14 22.38 6.67 13.00
C GLY A 14 23.15 8.00 12.97
N LYS A 15 23.87 8.29 14.06
CA LYS A 15 24.70 9.51 14.21
C LYS A 15 26.20 9.20 14.29
N LYS A 16 26.60 8.15 15.04
CA LYS A 16 28.01 7.72 15.20
C LYS A 16 28.34 6.56 14.27
N VAL A 17 27.46 5.56 14.22
CA VAL A 17 27.50 4.47 13.23
C VAL A 17 26.33 4.69 12.31
N THR A 18 26.59 4.86 11.03
CA THR A 18 25.55 5.14 10.02
C THR A 18 25.21 3.89 9.23
N PHE A 19 23.91 3.73 8.94
CA PHE A 19 23.39 2.67 8.10
C PHE A 19 22.59 3.29 6.93
N ASN A 20 23.00 3.02 5.70
CA ASN A 20 22.29 3.44 4.51
C ASN A 20 21.11 2.50 4.26
N ALA A 21 19.92 2.91 4.65
CA ALA A 21 18.69 2.12 4.44
C ALA A 21 18.16 2.23 3.01
N LEU A 22 18.34 3.40 2.39
CA LEU A 22 18.03 3.66 0.98
C LEU A 22 19.13 4.54 0.39
N ASP A 23 19.52 4.25 -0.85
CA ASP A 23 20.49 5.05 -1.58
C ASP A 23 20.10 5.17 -3.06
N ASN A 24 19.95 6.41 -3.51
CA ASN A 24 19.63 6.77 -4.89
C ASN A 24 18.44 6.03 -5.51
N ILE A 25 17.34 5.88 -4.76
CA ILE A 25 16.11 5.27 -5.25
C ILE A 25 15.42 6.23 -6.23
N ASN A 26 15.12 5.73 -7.43
CA ASN A 26 14.47 6.49 -8.49
C ASN A 26 13.41 5.61 -9.17
N PHE A 27 12.14 6.01 -9.14
CA PHE A 27 11.05 5.39 -9.89
C PHE A 27 9.82 6.29 -9.96
N THR A 28 8.88 5.93 -10.83
CA THR A 28 7.56 6.56 -10.94
C THR A 28 6.48 5.50 -10.87
N ILE A 29 5.29 5.87 -10.42
CA ILE A 29 4.07 5.07 -10.53
C ILE A 29 3.03 5.90 -11.27
N GLU A 30 2.51 5.37 -12.36
CA GLU A 30 1.49 6.02 -13.16
C GLU A 30 0.08 5.78 -12.60
N LYS A 31 -0.86 6.63 -13.03
CA LYS A 31 -2.27 6.49 -12.62
C LYS A 31 -2.83 5.14 -13.03
N GLY A 32 -3.43 4.43 -12.07
CA GLY A 32 -4.02 3.12 -12.27
C GLY A 32 -3.02 1.97 -12.34
N GLU A 33 -1.73 2.22 -12.10
CA GLU A 33 -0.72 1.16 -12.03
C GLU A 33 -0.81 0.39 -10.70
N PHE A 34 -0.53 -0.91 -10.74
CA PHE A 34 -0.41 -1.76 -9.56
C PHE A 34 1.03 -2.26 -9.46
N VAL A 35 1.83 -1.61 -8.62
CA VAL A 35 3.28 -1.84 -8.49
C VAL A 35 3.59 -2.59 -7.20
N GLY A 36 4.36 -3.68 -7.32
CA GLY A 36 4.90 -4.41 -6.17
C GLY A 36 6.32 -3.96 -5.84
N ILE A 37 6.64 -3.92 -4.55
CA ILE A 37 7.99 -3.71 -4.03
C ILE A 37 8.40 -4.98 -3.31
N MET A 38 9.44 -5.65 -3.79
CA MET A 38 9.95 -6.89 -3.23
C MET A 38 11.43 -6.80 -2.88
N GLY A 39 11.92 -7.77 -2.13
CA GLY A 39 13.32 -7.90 -1.76
C GLY A 39 13.50 -8.63 -0.43
N PRO A 40 14.73 -9.02 -0.06
CA PRO A 40 15.02 -9.71 1.18
C PRO A 40 14.68 -8.86 2.42
N SER A 41 14.64 -9.51 3.59
CA SER A 41 14.50 -8.78 4.86
C SER A 41 15.64 -7.76 5.02
N GLY A 42 15.31 -6.56 5.51
CA GLY A 42 16.29 -5.48 5.70
C GLY A 42 16.72 -4.75 4.42
N SER A 43 16.18 -5.06 3.25
CA SER A 43 16.57 -4.41 1.98
C SER A 43 16.14 -2.94 1.85
N GLY A 44 15.24 -2.45 2.72
CA GLY A 44 14.77 -1.05 2.70
C GLY A 44 13.31 -0.85 2.29
N LYS A 45 12.52 -1.92 2.04
CA LYS A 45 11.12 -1.83 1.61
C LYS A 45 10.25 -1.01 2.56
N THR A 46 10.23 -1.36 3.84
CA THR A 46 9.47 -0.64 4.87
C THR A 46 9.97 0.80 5.04
N THR A 47 11.29 1.00 4.93
CA THR A 47 11.86 2.36 4.93
C THR A 47 11.34 3.17 3.76
N LEU A 48 11.33 2.61 2.54
CA LEU A 48 10.76 3.28 1.36
C LEU A 48 9.28 3.63 1.57
N LEU A 49 8.49 2.69 2.06
CA LEU A 49 7.07 2.92 2.37
C LEU A 49 6.90 4.05 3.39
N ASN A 50 7.70 4.08 4.46
CA ASN A 50 7.68 5.13 5.48
C ASN A 50 8.02 6.52 4.92
N MET A 51 8.93 6.59 3.93
CA MET A 51 9.24 7.86 3.26
C MET A 51 8.06 8.34 2.40
N ILE A 52 7.48 7.46 1.58
CA ILE A 52 6.35 7.78 0.69
C ILE A 52 5.12 8.15 1.50
N SER A 53 4.86 7.43 2.57
CA SER A 53 3.75 7.68 3.49
C SER A 53 3.95 8.89 4.39
N THR A 54 5.13 9.49 4.34
CA THR A 54 5.49 10.65 5.19
C THR A 54 5.51 10.36 6.70
N VAL A 55 5.57 9.09 7.09
CA VAL A 55 5.75 8.67 8.49
C VAL A 55 7.15 9.05 8.96
N ASP A 56 8.14 8.88 8.09
CA ASP A 56 9.51 9.34 8.33
C ASP A 56 9.99 10.23 7.17
N LYS A 57 11.13 10.90 7.34
CA LYS A 57 11.68 11.84 6.35
C LYS A 57 12.95 11.27 5.73
N PRO A 58 13.13 11.42 4.42
CA PRO A 58 14.39 11.07 3.78
C PRO A 58 15.54 11.99 4.27
N THR A 59 16.75 11.49 4.15
CA THR A 59 17.96 12.28 4.36
C THR A 59 18.16 13.27 3.20
N SER A 60 17.89 12.83 1.98
CA SER A 60 17.88 13.67 0.76
C SER A 60 17.00 13.03 -0.32
N GLY A 61 16.80 13.76 -1.41
CA GLY A 61 15.94 13.36 -2.53
C GLY A 61 14.54 13.98 -2.46
N GLU A 62 13.72 13.63 -3.42
CA GLU A 62 12.38 14.20 -3.58
C GLU A 62 11.32 13.11 -3.74
N ILE A 63 10.16 13.37 -3.16
CA ILE A 63 8.93 12.59 -3.36
C ILE A 63 7.85 13.57 -3.79
N THR A 64 7.16 13.26 -4.88
CA THR A 64 5.96 13.97 -5.29
C THR A 64 4.80 13.00 -5.48
N ILE A 65 3.63 13.35 -4.92
CA ILE A 65 2.39 12.60 -5.06
C ILE A 65 1.36 13.52 -5.68
N LYS A 66 0.83 13.15 -6.83
CA LYS A 66 -0.10 13.98 -7.62
C LYS A 66 0.43 15.40 -7.81
N GLY A 67 1.73 15.52 -8.13
CA GLY A 67 2.43 16.79 -8.33
C GLY A 67 2.73 17.61 -7.07
N LYS A 68 2.29 17.17 -5.88
CA LYS A 68 2.57 17.83 -4.60
C LYS A 68 3.77 17.18 -3.91
N ASN A 69 4.67 17.97 -3.32
CA ASN A 69 5.77 17.46 -2.51
C ASN A 69 5.36 17.44 -1.01
N PRO A 70 5.03 16.28 -0.45
CA PRO A 70 4.58 16.19 0.94
C PRO A 70 5.69 16.51 1.96
N LEU A 71 6.96 16.40 1.58
CA LEU A 71 8.09 16.68 2.46
C LEU A 71 8.18 18.17 2.85
N LYS A 72 7.53 19.06 2.06
CA LYS A 72 7.43 20.50 2.32
C LYS A 72 6.27 20.86 3.26
N LEU A 73 5.37 19.91 3.55
CA LEU A 73 4.21 20.11 4.42
C LEU A 73 4.58 19.91 5.90
N ARG A 74 3.86 20.58 6.80
CA ARG A 74 4.03 20.49 8.26
C ARG A 74 2.66 20.54 8.96
N GLY A 75 2.58 20.01 10.18
CA GLY A 75 1.39 20.09 11.04
C GLY A 75 0.12 19.64 10.34
N ASP A 76 -0.94 20.43 10.47
CA ASP A 76 -2.27 20.11 9.93
C ASP A 76 -2.30 19.92 8.41
N LYS A 77 -1.46 20.65 7.68
CA LYS A 77 -1.36 20.50 6.21
C LYS A 77 -0.84 19.12 5.82
N LEU A 78 0.12 18.59 6.57
CA LEU A 78 0.64 17.24 6.36
C LEU A 78 -0.39 16.17 6.78
N ALA A 79 -1.06 16.36 7.90
CA ALA A 79 -2.12 15.45 8.36
C ALA A 79 -3.28 15.39 7.34
N LEU A 80 -3.70 16.55 6.82
CA LEU A 80 -4.74 16.65 5.79
C LEU A 80 -4.30 15.98 4.48
N PHE A 81 -3.03 16.16 4.08
CA PHE A 81 -2.48 15.51 2.90
C PHE A 81 -2.54 13.98 3.04
N ARG A 82 -2.09 13.41 4.17
CA ARG A 82 -2.17 11.97 4.43
C ARG A 82 -3.60 11.46 4.34
N ARG A 83 -4.53 12.15 4.97
CA ARG A 83 -5.95 11.76 5.03
C ARG A 83 -6.62 11.78 3.68
N ARG A 84 -6.26 12.71 2.79
CA ARG A 84 -6.96 12.91 1.51
C ARG A 84 -6.28 12.25 0.32
N GLU A 85 -4.94 12.15 0.33
CA GLU A 85 -4.20 11.67 -0.82
C GLU A 85 -3.70 10.22 -0.66
N LEU A 86 -3.61 9.70 0.57
CA LEU A 86 -3.06 8.38 0.85
C LEU A 86 -4.09 7.45 1.45
N GLY A 87 -4.25 6.26 0.85
CA GLY A 87 -4.92 5.13 1.49
C GLY A 87 -3.88 4.16 2.08
N PHE A 88 -4.15 3.63 3.28
CA PHE A 88 -3.25 2.69 3.94
C PHE A 88 -3.93 1.38 4.25
N VAL A 89 -3.25 0.28 3.90
CA VAL A 89 -3.62 -1.09 4.29
C VAL A 89 -2.41 -1.74 4.95
N PHE A 90 -2.55 -2.13 6.21
CA PHE A 90 -1.49 -2.73 7.03
C PHE A 90 -1.71 -4.23 7.21
N GLN A 91 -0.65 -4.93 7.57
CA GLN A 91 -0.68 -6.34 7.91
C GLN A 91 -1.60 -6.63 9.13
N ASP A 92 -1.58 -5.77 10.14
CA ASP A 92 -2.34 -5.91 11.39
C ASP A 92 -3.74 -5.22 11.33
N PHE A 93 -4.23 -4.92 10.14
CA PHE A 93 -5.53 -4.27 9.86
C PHE A 93 -5.69 -2.87 10.49
N ASN A 94 -5.18 -2.64 11.68
CA ASN A 94 -5.27 -1.38 12.46
C ASN A 94 -6.71 -0.83 12.55
N LEU A 95 -7.66 -1.72 12.81
CA LEU A 95 -9.06 -1.35 13.07
C LEU A 95 -9.24 -0.95 14.54
N LEU A 96 -10.21 -0.09 14.79
CA LEU A 96 -10.59 0.33 16.14
C LEU A 96 -11.63 -0.66 16.70
N ASP A 97 -11.29 -1.33 17.80
CA ASP A 97 -12.16 -2.36 18.41
C ASP A 97 -13.40 -1.77 19.11
N THR A 98 -13.35 -0.50 19.44
CA THR A 98 -14.42 0.21 20.15
C THR A 98 -15.60 0.64 19.28
N VAL A 99 -15.44 0.56 17.97
CA VAL A 99 -16.46 0.98 16.98
C VAL A 99 -16.80 -0.16 16.02
N THR A 100 -17.90 -0.03 15.28
CA THR A 100 -18.34 -1.04 14.31
C THR A 100 -17.46 -1.05 13.05
N ILE A 101 -17.64 -2.06 12.21
CA ILE A 101 -17.00 -2.16 10.89
C ILE A 101 -17.35 -0.93 10.02
N GLY A 102 -18.63 -0.55 9.95
CA GLY A 102 -19.06 0.63 9.21
C GLY A 102 -18.43 1.93 9.74
N GLU A 103 -18.41 2.12 11.06
CA GLU A 103 -17.76 3.28 11.70
C GLU A 103 -16.24 3.31 11.45
N ASN A 104 -15.56 2.17 11.45
CA ASN A 104 -14.14 2.08 11.03
C ASN A 104 -13.93 2.57 9.60
N ILE A 105 -14.81 2.17 8.69
CA ILE A 105 -14.69 2.52 7.26
C ILE A 105 -14.89 4.02 7.05
N VAL A 106 -15.93 4.63 7.65
CA VAL A 106 -16.25 6.06 7.44
C VAL A 106 -15.36 7.01 8.24
N LEU A 107 -14.53 6.52 9.14
CA LEU A 107 -13.69 7.33 10.03
C LEU A 107 -12.90 8.44 9.30
N PRO A 108 -12.24 8.20 8.15
CA PRO A 108 -11.52 9.26 7.43
C PRO A 108 -12.44 10.40 6.98
N LEU A 109 -13.66 10.09 6.56
CA LEU A 109 -14.66 11.07 6.13
C LEU A 109 -15.22 11.86 7.32
N THR A 110 -15.47 11.18 8.43
CA THR A 110 -15.91 11.80 9.68
C THR A 110 -14.89 12.82 10.19
N LEU A 111 -13.60 12.47 10.17
CA LEU A 111 -12.50 13.36 10.55
C LEU A 111 -12.33 14.55 9.58
N ASP A 112 -12.81 14.42 8.36
CA ASP A 112 -12.78 15.49 7.34
C ASP A 112 -14.05 16.36 7.36
N GLY A 113 -15.03 16.03 8.25
CA GLY A 113 -16.28 16.76 8.39
C GLY A 113 -17.25 16.54 7.23
N VAL A 114 -17.14 15.43 6.50
CA VAL A 114 -18.06 15.10 5.42
C VAL A 114 -19.48 14.87 5.97
N PRO A 115 -20.53 15.39 5.33
CA PRO A 115 -21.91 15.18 5.81
C PRO A 115 -22.29 13.67 5.84
N VAL A 116 -23.07 13.28 6.86
CA VAL A 116 -23.47 11.87 7.09
C VAL A 116 -24.09 11.22 5.84
N LYS A 117 -24.96 11.94 5.13
CA LYS A 117 -25.59 11.42 3.91
C LYS A 117 -24.54 11.02 2.85
N GLU A 118 -23.52 11.82 2.66
CA GLU A 118 -22.43 11.50 1.72
C GLU A 118 -21.56 10.35 2.24
N GLN A 119 -21.34 10.26 3.57
CA GLN A 119 -20.65 9.12 4.17
C GLN A 119 -21.42 7.82 3.91
N ASP A 120 -22.75 7.81 4.08
CA ASP A 120 -23.61 6.64 3.87
C ASP A 120 -23.57 6.19 2.39
N GLU A 121 -23.64 7.13 1.44
CA GLU A 121 -23.56 6.84 0.00
C GLU A 121 -22.20 6.21 -0.36
N LYS A 122 -21.11 6.73 0.15
CA LYS A 122 -19.77 6.18 -0.07
C LYS A 122 -19.56 4.84 0.63
N LEU A 123 -20.10 4.68 1.83
CA LEU A 123 -20.06 3.43 2.58
C LEU A 123 -20.79 2.31 1.84
N ASP A 124 -22.00 2.58 1.34
CA ASP A 124 -22.76 1.64 0.55
C ASP A 124 -22.00 1.20 -0.71
N LYS A 125 -21.40 2.15 -1.43
CA LYS A 125 -20.59 1.84 -2.61
C LYS A 125 -19.40 0.96 -2.27
N VAL A 126 -18.55 1.35 -1.32
CA VAL A 126 -17.29 0.64 -1.03
C VAL A 126 -17.54 -0.74 -0.39
N SER A 127 -18.57 -0.87 0.46
CA SER A 127 -18.93 -2.16 1.07
C SER A 127 -19.38 -3.18 0.05
N LYS A 128 -20.16 -2.77 -0.97
CA LYS A 128 -20.55 -3.62 -2.10
C LYS A 128 -19.37 -4.08 -2.95
N ILE A 129 -18.45 -3.19 -3.26
CA ILE A 129 -17.24 -3.54 -4.03
C ILE A 129 -16.45 -4.64 -3.32
N LEU A 130 -16.36 -4.56 -1.97
CA LEU A 130 -15.56 -5.47 -1.16
C LEU A 130 -16.33 -6.65 -0.55
N GLY A 131 -17.67 -6.72 -0.78
CA GLY A 131 -18.53 -7.79 -0.30
C GLY A 131 -18.54 -7.90 1.23
N ILE A 132 -18.81 -6.78 1.90
CA ILE A 132 -18.82 -6.66 3.38
C ILE A 132 -20.05 -5.92 3.90
N GLU A 133 -21.12 -5.78 3.10
CA GLU A 133 -22.35 -5.08 3.48
C GLU A 133 -22.98 -5.65 4.76
N ASP A 134 -22.98 -6.99 4.87
CA ASP A 134 -23.56 -7.71 6.01
C ASP A 134 -22.73 -7.58 7.31
N LEU A 135 -21.54 -6.96 7.22
CA LEU A 135 -20.62 -6.81 8.35
C LEU A 135 -20.68 -5.43 9.01
N LEU A 136 -21.32 -4.43 8.39
CA LEU A 136 -21.22 -3.02 8.77
C LEU A 136 -21.59 -2.76 10.24
N ASN A 137 -22.55 -3.51 10.79
CA ASN A 137 -23.00 -3.38 12.18
C ASN A 137 -22.24 -4.26 13.18
N LYS A 138 -21.30 -5.10 12.71
CA LYS A 138 -20.49 -5.97 13.57
C LYS A 138 -19.30 -5.20 14.17
N ARG A 139 -18.74 -5.77 15.25
CA ARG A 139 -17.48 -5.35 15.85
C ARG A 139 -16.30 -6.11 15.24
N THR A 140 -15.09 -5.62 15.44
CA THR A 140 -13.87 -6.22 14.90
C THR A 140 -13.64 -7.66 15.35
N PHE A 141 -14.00 -7.99 16.58
CA PHE A 141 -13.89 -9.34 17.16
C PHE A 141 -14.97 -10.34 16.67
N GLU A 142 -15.96 -9.87 15.91
CA GLU A 142 -17.02 -10.71 15.31
C GLU A 142 -16.74 -11.10 13.87
N VAL A 143 -15.58 -10.70 13.32
CA VAL A 143 -15.23 -10.92 11.92
C VAL A 143 -13.93 -11.71 11.78
N SER A 144 -13.79 -12.46 10.68
CA SER A 144 -12.54 -13.17 10.37
C SER A 144 -11.42 -12.22 9.95
N GLY A 145 -10.16 -12.68 9.97
CA GLY A 145 -9.00 -11.90 9.52
C GLY A 145 -9.16 -11.39 8.07
N GLY A 146 -9.65 -12.23 7.15
CA GLY A 146 -9.93 -11.81 5.78
C GLY A 146 -11.06 -10.76 5.67
N GLN A 147 -12.07 -10.82 6.55
CA GLN A 147 -13.12 -9.81 6.65
C GLN A 147 -12.58 -8.50 7.25
N ALA A 148 -11.75 -8.58 8.28
CA ALA A 148 -11.06 -7.42 8.86
C ALA A 148 -10.16 -6.73 7.83
N GLN A 149 -9.42 -7.50 7.02
CA GLN A 149 -8.58 -6.94 5.97
C GLN A 149 -9.40 -6.26 4.87
N ARG A 150 -10.52 -6.84 4.44
CA ARG A 150 -11.44 -6.17 3.50
C ARG A 150 -12.00 -4.87 4.06
N THR A 151 -12.27 -4.83 5.37
CA THR A 151 -12.67 -3.61 6.09
C THR A 151 -11.55 -2.55 6.07
N ALA A 152 -10.30 -2.95 6.31
CA ALA A 152 -9.15 -2.05 6.24
C ALA A 152 -8.95 -1.49 4.82
N ILE A 153 -9.16 -2.30 3.78
CA ILE A 153 -9.15 -1.86 2.37
C ILE A 153 -10.29 -0.87 2.11
N ALA A 154 -11.51 -1.14 2.60
CA ALA A 154 -12.65 -0.24 2.46
C ALA A 154 -12.35 1.14 3.08
N ARG A 155 -11.84 1.15 4.31
CA ARG A 155 -11.42 2.38 5.00
C ARG A 155 -10.36 3.16 4.23
N ALA A 156 -9.41 2.45 3.61
CA ALA A 156 -8.36 3.06 2.82
C ALA A 156 -8.85 3.65 1.49
N LEU A 157 -9.97 3.16 0.96
CA LEU A 157 -10.52 3.57 -0.34
C LEU A 157 -11.62 4.64 -0.24
N ILE A 158 -12.32 4.74 0.90
CA ILE A 158 -13.58 5.50 1.00
C ILE A 158 -13.46 6.99 0.68
N HIS A 159 -12.27 7.55 0.83
CA HIS A 159 -11.97 8.97 0.55
C HIS A 159 -11.34 9.21 -0.84
N ASP A 160 -11.37 8.21 -1.72
CA ASP A 160 -10.84 8.25 -3.09
C ASP A 160 -9.36 8.70 -3.14
N PRO A 161 -8.44 7.96 -2.49
CA PRO A 161 -7.03 8.36 -2.38
C PRO A 161 -6.33 8.41 -3.74
N SER A 162 -5.30 9.26 -3.87
CA SER A 162 -4.46 9.31 -5.06
C SER A 162 -3.62 8.04 -5.24
N ILE A 163 -3.21 7.43 -4.14
CA ILE A 163 -2.47 6.17 -4.11
C ILE A 163 -2.84 5.34 -2.87
N LEU A 164 -3.01 4.05 -3.09
CA LEU A 164 -3.18 3.05 -2.04
C LEU A 164 -1.83 2.41 -1.73
N LEU A 165 -1.41 2.49 -0.48
CA LEU A 165 -0.16 1.91 0.03
C LEU A 165 -0.52 0.69 0.88
N ALA A 166 -0.05 -0.48 0.49
CA ALA A 166 -0.31 -1.73 1.19
C ALA A 166 1.01 -2.35 1.69
N ASP A 167 1.11 -2.58 2.99
CA ASP A 167 2.28 -3.17 3.65
C ASP A 167 1.93 -4.59 4.12
N GLU A 168 2.45 -5.59 3.42
CA GLU A 168 2.24 -7.02 3.69
C GLU A 168 0.75 -7.38 3.97
N PRO A 169 -0.20 -6.97 3.09
CA PRO A 169 -1.63 -7.02 3.41
C PRO A 169 -2.19 -8.43 3.58
N THR A 170 -1.43 -9.46 3.26
CA THR A 170 -1.79 -10.87 3.38
C THR A 170 -1.00 -11.62 4.46
N GLY A 171 -0.07 -10.94 5.15
CA GLY A 171 0.88 -11.57 6.06
C GLY A 171 0.24 -12.28 7.26
N ASN A 172 -0.94 -11.85 7.72
CA ASN A 172 -1.68 -12.44 8.84
C ASN A 172 -2.89 -13.28 8.40
N LEU A 173 -2.96 -13.67 7.12
CA LEU A 173 -4.11 -14.38 6.55
C LEU A 173 -3.74 -15.81 6.15
N ASP A 174 -4.73 -16.71 6.23
CA ASP A 174 -4.63 -18.02 5.59
C ASP A 174 -4.60 -17.91 4.05
N SER A 175 -4.17 -18.95 3.37
CA SER A 175 -3.98 -18.96 1.91
C SER A 175 -5.26 -18.63 1.12
N LYS A 176 -6.44 -19.05 1.60
CA LYS A 176 -7.72 -18.78 0.95
C LYS A 176 -8.11 -17.31 1.10
N SER A 177 -7.98 -16.76 2.29
CA SER A 177 -8.23 -15.35 2.59
C SER A 177 -7.24 -14.45 1.85
N SER A 178 -5.96 -14.83 1.81
CA SER A 178 -4.91 -14.12 1.05
C SER A 178 -5.26 -14.01 -0.43
N LYS A 179 -5.65 -15.13 -1.06
CA LYS A 179 -6.07 -15.15 -2.45
C LYS A 179 -7.26 -14.20 -2.69
N THR A 180 -8.31 -14.29 -1.87
CA THR A 180 -9.50 -13.42 -1.97
C THR A 180 -9.13 -11.94 -1.84
N VAL A 181 -8.26 -11.58 -0.90
CA VAL A 181 -7.80 -10.21 -0.69
C VAL A 181 -7.02 -9.70 -1.91
N MET A 182 -6.11 -10.53 -2.48
CA MET A 182 -5.36 -10.13 -3.67
C MET A 182 -6.24 -10.00 -4.92
N GLU A 183 -7.23 -10.86 -5.10
CA GLU A 183 -8.25 -10.72 -6.16
C GLU A 183 -9.06 -9.43 -6.03
N LEU A 184 -9.35 -8.98 -4.80
CA LEU A 184 -10.01 -7.70 -4.55
C LEU A 184 -9.09 -6.51 -4.87
N PHE A 185 -7.80 -6.56 -4.52
CA PHE A 185 -6.84 -5.53 -4.94
C PHE A 185 -6.78 -5.42 -6.47
N GLU A 186 -6.69 -6.55 -7.17
CA GLU A 186 -6.68 -6.58 -8.64
C GLU A 186 -7.98 -6.02 -9.23
N LYS A 187 -9.14 -6.41 -8.69
CA LYS A 187 -10.45 -5.90 -9.09
C LYS A 187 -10.54 -4.38 -8.93
N VAL A 188 -10.23 -3.87 -7.74
CA VAL A 188 -10.27 -2.43 -7.44
C VAL A 188 -9.31 -1.65 -8.35
N ASN A 189 -8.11 -2.18 -8.60
CA ASN A 189 -7.17 -1.57 -9.53
C ASN A 189 -7.71 -1.54 -10.98
N LYS A 190 -8.27 -2.66 -11.48
CA LYS A 190 -8.76 -2.76 -12.86
C LYS A 190 -10.05 -1.97 -13.11
N GLU A 191 -11.02 -2.06 -12.20
CA GLU A 191 -12.35 -1.48 -12.36
C GLU A 191 -12.43 -0.02 -11.91
N GLU A 192 -11.87 0.31 -10.73
CA GLU A 192 -11.91 1.66 -10.16
C GLU A 192 -10.64 2.49 -10.48
N LYS A 193 -9.66 1.91 -11.20
CA LYS A 193 -8.39 2.55 -11.58
C LYS A 193 -7.59 3.11 -10.40
N VAL A 194 -7.69 2.47 -9.24
CA VAL A 194 -6.94 2.84 -8.05
C VAL A 194 -5.46 2.54 -8.24
N THR A 195 -4.62 3.56 -8.17
CA THR A 195 -3.16 3.40 -8.18
C THR A 195 -2.73 2.73 -6.89
N THR A 196 -1.98 1.62 -6.97
CA THR A 196 -1.63 0.82 -5.80
C THR A 196 -0.14 0.52 -5.75
N MET A 197 0.49 0.72 -4.59
CA MET A 197 1.83 0.22 -4.28
C MET A 197 1.74 -0.82 -3.17
N LEU A 198 2.17 -2.03 -3.48
CA LEU A 198 2.18 -3.19 -2.60
C LEU A 198 3.61 -3.49 -2.15
N VAL A 199 3.85 -3.50 -0.85
CA VAL A 199 5.08 -4.06 -0.28
C VAL A 199 4.78 -5.49 0.17
N THR A 200 5.53 -6.46 -0.32
CA THR A 200 5.37 -7.86 0.09
C THR A 200 6.66 -8.67 -0.13
N HIS A 201 6.81 -9.73 0.64
CA HIS A 201 7.81 -10.78 0.42
C HIS A 201 7.20 -12.04 -0.20
N ASP A 202 5.86 -12.10 -0.34
CA ASP A 202 5.15 -13.23 -0.93
C ASP A 202 5.09 -13.09 -2.47
N PRO A 203 5.75 -14.00 -3.23
CA PRO A 203 5.74 -13.98 -4.69
C PRO A 203 4.33 -14.16 -5.28
N LEU A 204 3.47 -14.92 -4.58
CA LEU A 204 2.09 -15.13 -5.05
C LEU A 204 1.29 -13.84 -4.98
N ALA A 205 1.38 -13.09 -3.88
CA ALA A 205 0.76 -11.78 -3.76
C ALA A 205 1.32 -10.79 -4.81
N ALA A 206 2.64 -10.77 -5.00
CA ALA A 206 3.31 -9.93 -5.98
C ALA A 206 2.87 -10.22 -7.42
N SER A 207 2.53 -11.46 -7.76
CA SER A 207 2.09 -11.85 -9.11
C SER A 207 0.80 -11.18 -9.59
N TYR A 208 0.04 -10.57 -8.69
CA TYR A 208 -1.14 -9.76 -9.03
C TYR A 208 -0.79 -8.36 -9.55
N CYS A 209 0.41 -7.87 -9.24
CA CYS A 209 0.88 -6.56 -9.71
C CYS A 209 1.12 -6.54 -11.22
N SER A 210 1.12 -5.35 -11.82
CA SER A 210 1.49 -5.14 -13.21
C SER A 210 3.01 -5.03 -13.40
N ARG A 211 3.73 -4.66 -12.34
CA ARG A 211 5.17 -4.44 -12.33
C ARG A 211 5.72 -4.68 -10.92
N ILE A 212 6.95 -5.20 -10.84
CA ILE A 212 7.67 -5.39 -9.57
C ILE A 212 9.01 -4.65 -9.63
N LEU A 213 9.27 -3.89 -8.58
CA LEU A 213 10.58 -3.33 -8.27
C LEU A 213 11.23 -4.16 -7.16
N PHE A 214 12.40 -4.69 -7.43
CA PHE A 214 13.19 -5.44 -6.45
C PHE A 214 14.20 -4.52 -5.79
N ILE A 215 14.17 -4.47 -4.43
CA ILE A 215 15.13 -3.71 -3.64
C ILE A 215 16.11 -4.66 -2.97
N LYS A 216 17.41 -4.37 -3.11
CA LYS A 216 18.51 -5.03 -2.42
C LYS A 216 19.46 -3.98 -1.86
N ASP A 217 19.84 -4.09 -0.58
CA ASP A 217 20.83 -3.23 0.08
C ASP A 217 20.56 -1.72 -0.10
N GLY A 218 19.29 -1.34 -0.13
CA GLY A 218 18.84 0.06 -0.28
C GLY A 218 18.81 0.59 -1.71
N TYR A 219 19.05 -0.24 -2.74
CA TYR A 219 19.00 0.12 -4.17
C TYR A 219 17.90 -0.63 -4.91
N ILE A 220 17.42 -0.08 -6.02
CA ILE A 220 16.62 -0.85 -6.97
C ILE A 220 17.58 -1.77 -7.72
N TYR A 221 17.43 -3.08 -7.48
CA TYR A 221 18.26 -4.12 -8.07
C TYR A 221 17.76 -4.52 -9.46
N ASN A 222 16.46 -4.69 -9.61
CA ASN A 222 15.82 -5.12 -10.85
C ASN A 222 14.38 -4.64 -10.92
N GLU A 223 13.84 -4.64 -12.11
CA GLU A 223 12.46 -4.29 -12.40
C GLU A 223 11.93 -5.23 -13.49
N ILE A 224 10.78 -5.86 -13.23
CA ILE A 224 10.11 -6.74 -14.18
C ILE A 224 8.65 -6.34 -14.37
N TYR A 225 8.13 -6.60 -15.55
CA TYR A 225 6.77 -6.26 -15.96
C TYR A 225 5.96 -7.52 -16.22
N LYS A 226 4.71 -7.54 -15.77
CA LYS A 226 3.78 -8.63 -16.05
C LYS A 226 3.47 -8.68 -17.54
N GLY A 227 3.74 -9.83 -18.15
CA GLY A 227 3.30 -10.16 -19.49
C GLY A 227 1.83 -10.61 -19.52
N GLU A 228 1.52 -11.52 -20.46
CA GLU A 228 0.15 -12.02 -20.66
C GLU A 228 -0.30 -13.02 -19.59
N SER A 229 0.63 -13.82 -19.03
CA SER A 229 0.34 -14.88 -18.06
C SER A 229 0.83 -14.51 -16.65
N ARG A 230 -0.07 -14.67 -15.65
CA ARG A 230 0.30 -14.51 -14.24
C ARG A 230 1.22 -15.63 -13.77
N GLU A 231 1.06 -16.84 -14.28
CA GLU A 231 1.90 -17.99 -13.94
C GLU A 231 3.34 -17.78 -14.39
N GLN A 232 3.55 -17.26 -15.61
CA GLN A 232 4.87 -16.90 -16.11
C GLN A 232 5.49 -15.78 -15.29
N PHE A 233 4.72 -14.75 -14.99
CA PHE A 233 5.17 -13.63 -14.16
C PHE A 233 5.56 -14.08 -12.74
N TYR A 234 4.77 -14.98 -12.13
CA TYR A 234 5.12 -15.61 -10.85
C TYR A 234 6.48 -16.34 -10.92
N GLN A 235 6.73 -17.10 -11.99
CA GLN A 235 8.01 -17.79 -12.17
C GLN A 235 9.17 -16.80 -12.32
N GLU A 236 9.00 -15.75 -13.10
CA GLU A 236 10.00 -14.67 -13.24
C GLU A 236 10.32 -14.01 -11.89
N ILE A 237 9.31 -13.77 -11.05
CA ILE A 237 9.50 -13.25 -9.69
C ILE A 237 10.36 -14.20 -8.87
N ILE A 238 10.06 -15.52 -8.89
CA ILE A 238 10.84 -16.54 -8.17
C ILE A 238 12.29 -16.56 -8.65
N ASP A 239 12.52 -16.49 -9.94
CA ASP A 239 13.87 -16.52 -10.53
C ASP A 239 14.71 -15.31 -10.08
N VAL A 240 14.11 -14.11 -10.05
CA VAL A 240 14.80 -12.90 -9.54
C VAL A 240 15.06 -13.03 -8.03
N LEU A 241 14.13 -13.54 -7.25
CA LEU A 241 14.32 -13.75 -5.81
C LEU A 241 15.43 -14.77 -5.53
N ALA A 242 15.55 -15.83 -6.33
CA ALA A 242 16.63 -16.80 -6.22
C ALA A 242 17.99 -16.15 -6.45
N LEU A 243 18.11 -15.25 -7.43
CA LEU A 243 19.32 -14.47 -7.66
C LEU A 243 19.65 -13.51 -6.52
N LEU A 244 18.63 -12.92 -5.89
CA LEU A 244 18.80 -12.03 -4.74
C LEU A 244 19.29 -12.76 -3.48
N GLY A 245 18.83 -14.00 -3.26
CA GLY A 245 19.21 -14.85 -2.12
C GLY A 245 20.51 -15.63 -2.31
N GLY A 246 20.97 -15.84 -3.55
CA GLY A 246 22.14 -16.67 -3.89
C GLY A 246 23.51 -15.99 -3.79
N THR A 247 23.59 -14.77 -3.32
CA THR A 247 24.86 -14.05 -3.11
C THR A 247 25.22 -13.97 -1.62
N ASN A 248 25.46 -15.13 -0.98
CA ASN A 248 26.21 -15.26 0.26
C ASN A 248 27.56 -15.89 -0.02
#